data_628f0e826e7f3074e17dd78cd6393547
#
_entry.id   628f0e826e7f3074e17dd78cd6393547
#
_cell.length_a   1.000
_cell.length_b   1.000
_cell.length_c   1.000
_cell.angle_alpha   90.00
_cell.angle_beta   90.00
_cell.angle_gamma   90.00
#
_symmetry.space_group_name_H-M   'P 1'
#
loop_
_entity.id
_entity.type
_entity.pdbx_description
1 polymer ?
#
loop_
_entity_poly.entity_id
_entity_poly.type
_entity_poly.pdbx_seq_one_letter_code
_entity_poly.pdbx_strand_id
1 'polypeptide(L)'
;LLELLVVMAIIAVLLVAIIPAVTSLSKASGRKGAISLLLGVFEQAHALAVKDGRATYVVFPAQYPAGTSATTDQTLIDRYFYHSVAIFEDDPDPTKQKVQVTEWKVLPTGVSLRTEVSYPTSNSKWTAASFAFTPTQTAPTFPFLKFDASGEVESPVPTSGPVQLNLFEGFVINGTFEKPTNAKNFTETISISRNSGRAVYATANP
;
A
#
# COMPACT_ATOMS: atom_id res chain seq x y z
N LEU A 1 42.84 -32.33 -11.48
CA LEU A 1 42.97 -31.03 -10.77
C LEU A 1 42.64 -29.88 -11.68
N LEU A 2 43.27 -29.80 -12.88
CA LEU A 2 43.05 -28.70 -13.84
C LEU A 2 41.60 -28.64 -14.36
N GLU A 3 41.00 -29.81 -14.68
CA GLU A 3 39.60 -29.89 -15.13
C GLU A 3 38.62 -29.36 -14.09
N LEU A 4 38.85 -29.68 -12.82
CA LEU A 4 37.98 -29.22 -11.73
C LEU A 4 38.06 -27.69 -11.55
N LEU A 5 39.26 -27.13 -11.73
CA LEU A 5 39.52 -25.69 -11.69
C LEU A 5 38.79 -24.95 -12.84
N VAL A 6 38.83 -25.52 -14.05
CA VAL A 6 38.12 -24.95 -15.21
C VAL A 6 36.62 -24.98 -15.02
N VAL A 7 36.06 -26.06 -14.50
CA VAL A 7 34.62 -26.16 -14.22
C VAL A 7 34.20 -25.14 -13.17
N MET A 8 34.98 -25.00 -12.09
CA MET A 8 34.67 -23.98 -11.05
C MET A 8 34.76 -22.56 -11.62
N ALA A 9 35.70 -22.27 -12.50
CA ALA A 9 35.80 -20.96 -13.14
C ALA A 9 34.58 -20.66 -14.03
N ILE A 10 34.12 -21.62 -14.81
CA ILE A 10 32.91 -21.46 -15.64
C ILE A 10 31.68 -21.25 -14.78
N ILE A 11 31.49 -22.02 -13.71
CA ILE A 11 30.38 -21.85 -12.78
C ILE A 11 30.40 -20.45 -12.13
N ALA A 12 31.57 -19.98 -11.70
CA ALA A 12 31.71 -18.66 -11.11
C ALA A 12 31.32 -17.54 -12.07
N VAL A 13 31.72 -17.62 -13.33
CA VAL A 13 31.34 -16.65 -14.37
C VAL A 13 29.83 -16.69 -14.64
N LEU A 14 29.23 -17.86 -14.72
CA LEU A 14 27.78 -18.02 -14.91
C LEU A 14 26.98 -17.45 -13.73
N LEU A 15 27.42 -17.68 -12.50
CA LEU A 15 26.74 -17.16 -11.30
C LEU A 15 26.73 -15.62 -11.28
N VAL A 16 27.83 -14.97 -11.64
CA VAL A 16 27.92 -13.51 -11.72
C VAL A 16 26.94 -12.92 -12.73
N ALA A 17 26.68 -13.60 -13.84
CA ALA A 17 25.73 -13.16 -14.85
C ALA A 17 24.26 -13.37 -14.45
N ILE A 18 23.96 -14.38 -13.64
CA ILE A 18 22.59 -14.75 -13.25
C ILE A 18 22.03 -13.82 -12.16
N ILE A 19 22.86 -13.39 -11.19
CA ILE A 19 22.43 -12.60 -10.04
C ILE A 19 21.65 -11.32 -10.46
N PRO A 20 22.13 -10.45 -11.37
CA PRO A 20 21.39 -9.24 -11.74
C PRO A 20 20.08 -9.55 -12.47
N ALA A 21 20.00 -10.64 -13.22
CA ALA A 21 18.79 -11.05 -13.92
C ALA A 21 17.68 -11.46 -12.94
N VAL A 22 18.03 -12.24 -11.93
CA VAL A 22 17.07 -12.70 -10.89
C VAL A 22 16.55 -11.51 -10.06
N THR A 23 17.42 -10.58 -9.68
CA THR A 23 16.99 -9.40 -8.89
C THR A 23 16.05 -8.48 -9.68
N SER A 24 16.29 -8.28 -10.97
CA SER A 24 15.40 -7.46 -11.80
C SER A 24 14.03 -8.11 -12.00
N LEU A 25 13.99 -9.43 -12.17
CA LEU A 25 12.75 -10.19 -12.32
C LEU A 25 11.91 -10.17 -11.02
N SER A 26 12.57 -10.32 -9.88
CA SER A 26 11.91 -10.26 -8.56
C SER A 26 11.27 -8.89 -8.31
N LYS A 27 11.96 -7.79 -8.64
CA LYS A 27 11.41 -6.43 -8.52
C LYS A 27 10.21 -6.19 -9.43
N ALA A 28 10.27 -6.62 -10.68
CA ALA A 28 9.15 -6.46 -11.62
C ALA A 28 7.93 -7.28 -11.18
N SER A 29 8.13 -8.49 -10.65
CA SER A 29 7.09 -9.32 -10.09
C SER A 29 6.45 -8.70 -8.84
N GLY A 30 7.25 -8.12 -7.95
CA GLY A 30 6.79 -7.44 -6.75
C GLY A 30 5.85 -6.26 -7.08
N ARG A 31 6.19 -5.43 -8.06
CA ARG A 31 5.34 -4.31 -8.51
C ARG A 31 3.98 -4.77 -9.01
N LYS A 32 3.97 -5.72 -9.94
CA LYS A 32 2.72 -6.27 -10.48
C LYS A 32 1.88 -6.92 -9.37
N GLY A 33 2.51 -7.63 -8.45
CA GLY A 33 1.86 -8.22 -7.30
C GLY A 33 1.22 -7.16 -6.38
N ALA A 34 1.91 -6.06 -6.11
CA ALA A 34 1.38 -4.96 -5.30
C ALA A 34 0.16 -4.30 -5.96
N ILE A 35 0.24 -4.00 -7.26
CA ILE A 35 -0.87 -3.42 -8.02
C ILE A 35 -2.08 -4.36 -7.99
N SER A 36 -1.87 -5.64 -8.29
CA SER A 36 -2.94 -6.64 -8.29
C SER A 36 -3.58 -6.81 -6.92
N LEU A 37 -2.77 -6.82 -5.85
CA LEU A 37 -3.26 -6.89 -4.47
C LEU A 37 -4.14 -5.68 -4.13
N LEU A 38 -3.68 -4.46 -4.43
CA LEU A 38 -4.43 -3.24 -4.14
C LEU A 38 -5.72 -3.14 -4.96
N LEU A 39 -5.68 -3.47 -6.25
CA LEU A 39 -6.89 -3.52 -7.07
C LEU A 39 -7.91 -4.50 -6.47
N GLY A 40 -7.47 -5.69 -6.06
CA GLY A 40 -8.32 -6.66 -5.38
C GLY A 40 -8.89 -6.17 -4.06
N VAL A 41 -8.11 -5.40 -3.27
CA VAL A 41 -8.59 -4.79 -2.03
C VAL A 41 -9.65 -3.72 -2.29
N PHE A 42 -9.45 -2.85 -3.29
CA PHE A 42 -10.44 -1.82 -3.64
C PHE A 42 -11.74 -2.43 -4.16
N GLU A 43 -11.66 -3.42 -5.04
CA GLU A 43 -12.85 -4.14 -5.54
C GLU A 43 -13.58 -4.86 -4.40
N GLN A 44 -12.85 -5.48 -3.48
CA GLN A 44 -13.43 -6.13 -2.30
C GLN A 44 -14.12 -5.11 -1.39
N ALA A 45 -13.49 -3.98 -1.11
CA ALA A 45 -14.07 -2.93 -0.25
C ALA A 45 -15.32 -2.30 -0.89
N HIS A 46 -15.27 -2.00 -2.19
CA HIS A 46 -16.42 -1.53 -2.95
C HIS A 46 -17.59 -2.53 -2.90
N ALA A 47 -17.30 -3.82 -3.16
CA ALA A 47 -18.33 -4.86 -3.13
C ALA A 47 -18.96 -5.03 -1.75
N LEU A 48 -18.17 -4.92 -0.67
CA LEU A 48 -18.68 -4.96 0.71
C LEU A 48 -19.58 -3.76 1.01
N ALA A 49 -19.15 -2.54 0.63
CA ALA A 49 -19.95 -1.33 0.85
C ALA A 49 -21.34 -1.46 0.22
N VAL A 50 -21.41 -1.90 -1.03
CA VAL A 50 -22.67 -2.08 -1.77
C VAL A 50 -23.50 -3.24 -1.18
N LYS A 51 -22.85 -4.37 -0.86
CA LYS A 51 -23.52 -5.57 -0.36
C LYS A 51 -24.14 -5.35 1.01
N ASP A 52 -23.38 -4.73 1.93
CA ASP A 52 -23.79 -4.60 3.32
C ASP A 52 -24.52 -3.25 3.60
N GLY A 53 -24.58 -2.37 2.57
CA GLY A 53 -25.23 -1.07 2.65
C GLY A 53 -24.61 -0.15 3.69
N ARG A 54 -23.32 -0.29 3.96
CA ARG A 54 -22.57 0.44 4.98
C ARG A 54 -21.29 1.02 4.46
N ALA A 55 -20.82 2.09 5.09
CA ALA A 55 -19.55 2.67 4.73
C ALA A 55 -18.40 1.70 5.01
N THR A 56 -17.54 1.52 4.01
CA THR A 56 -16.37 0.65 4.05
C THR A 56 -15.11 1.48 3.85
N TYR A 57 -14.09 1.19 4.63
CA TYR A 57 -12.84 1.95 4.68
C TYR A 57 -11.67 1.06 4.26
N VAL A 58 -10.88 1.52 3.32
CA VAL A 58 -9.56 0.95 3.01
C VAL A 58 -8.54 1.78 3.75
N VAL A 59 -7.89 1.19 4.73
CA VAL A 59 -7.02 1.89 5.70
C VAL A 59 -5.56 1.61 5.40
N PHE A 60 -4.75 2.67 5.47
CA PHE A 60 -3.33 2.64 5.17
C PHE A 60 -2.54 3.02 6.42
N PRO A 61 -1.85 2.09 7.10
CA PRO A 61 -1.02 2.43 8.25
C PRO A 61 0.12 3.37 7.83
N ALA A 62 0.13 4.55 8.42
CA ALA A 62 1.12 5.57 8.14
C ALA A 62 1.20 6.56 9.29
N GLN A 63 2.31 7.28 9.42
CA GLN A 63 2.35 8.48 10.24
C GLN A 63 1.59 9.59 9.52
N TYR A 64 0.48 10.05 10.10
CA TYR A 64 -0.35 11.09 9.50
C TYR A 64 -1.04 11.95 10.57
N PRO A 65 -0.93 13.29 10.52
CA PRO A 65 -0.06 14.06 9.61
C PRO A 65 1.42 13.72 9.80
N ALA A 66 2.26 14.06 8.79
CA ALA A 66 3.68 13.77 8.80
C ALA A 66 4.35 14.23 10.10
N GLY A 67 5.13 13.37 10.73
CA GLY A 67 5.80 13.63 12.01
C GLY A 67 5.01 13.22 13.26
N THR A 68 3.74 12.82 13.16
CA THR A 68 3.00 12.24 14.28
C THR A 68 3.12 10.73 14.26
N SER A 69 3.51 10.14 15.40
CA SER A 69 3.52 8.68 15.54
C SER A 69 2.13 8.19 15.90
N ALA A 70 1.57 7.32 15.05
CA ALA A 70 0.30 6.65 15.34
C ALA A 70 0.44 5.57 16.42
N THR A 71 1.65 5.06 16.61
CA THR A 71 2.02 4.10 17.64
C THR A 71 3.50 4.24 17.97
N THR A 72 3.88 3.85 19.17
CA THR A 72 5.30 3.76 19.61
C THR A 72 5.87 2.34 19.47
N ASP A 73 5.04 1.37 19.09
CA ASP A 73 5.48 0.00 18.87
C ASP A 73 6.24 -0.11 17.54
N GLN A 74 7.56 -0.13 17.64
CA GLN A 74 8.47 -0.19 16.49
C GLN A 74 8.25 -1.44 15.64
N THR A 75 7.90 -2.57 16.27
CA THR A 75 7.65 -3.82 15.54
C THR A 75 6.46 -3.72 14.61
N LEU A 76 5.40 -3.04 15.03
CA LEU A 76 4.22 -2.80 14.23
C LEU A 76 4.50 -1.77 13.12
N ILE A 77 5.29 -0.72 13.43
CA ILE A 77 5.72 0.27 12.45
C ILE A 77 6.49 -0.41 11.33
N ASP A 78 7.53 -1.17 11.65
CA ASP A 78 8.39 -1.81 10.66
C ASP A 78 7.66 -2.87 9.82
N ARG A 79 6.65 -3.50 10.41
CA ARG A 79 5.91 -4.58 9.76
C ARG A 79 4.81 -4.09 8.84
N TYR A 80 4.18 -2.94 9.12
CA TYR A 80 2.94 -2.57 8.46
C TYR A 80 2.92 -1.17 7.85
N PHE A 81 3.68 -0.21 8.41
CA PHE A 81 3.60 1.18 7.97
C PHE A 81 4.10 1.34 6.53
N TYR A 82 3.34 2.10 5.75
CA TYR A 82 3.61 2.45 4.35
C TYR A 82 3.64 1.29 3.35
N HIS A 83 3.41 0.08 3.78
CA HIS A 83 3.41 -1.10 2.90
C HIS A 83 2.36 -2.15 3.25
N SER A 84 1.31 -1.76 3.94
CA SER A 84 0.17 -2.64 4.17
C SER A 84 -1.18 -1.93 4.03
N VAL A 85 -2.24 -2.70 3.98
CA VAL A 85 -3.62 -2.23 3.82
C VAL A 85 -4.58 -3.21 4.47
N ALA A 86 -5.67 -2.69 5.06
CA ALA A 86 -6.77 -3.50 5.57
C ALA A 86 -8.12 -2.84 5.28
N ILE A 87 -9.19 -3.64 5.32
CA ILE A 87 -10.56 -3.17 5.13
C ILE A 87 -11.25 -3.13 6.49
N PHE A 88 -11.94 -2.03 6.75
CA PHE A 88 -12.80 -1.81 7.92
C PHE A 88 -14.19 -1.41 7.45
N GLU A 89 -15.19 -1.66 8.26
CA GLU A 89 -16.56 -1.24 8.07
C GLU A 89 -17.07 -0.50 9.29
N ASP A 90 -18.10 0.34 9.10
CA ASP A 90 -18.83 0.90 10.22
C ASP A 90 -19.57 -0.23 10.96
N ASP A 91 -19.51 -0.23 12.30
CA ASP A 91 -20.36 -1.11 13.11
C ASP A 91 -21.83 -0.71 12.91
N PRO A 92 -22.77 -1.67 12.90
CA PRO A 92 -24.21 -1.36 12.92
C PRO A 92 -24.63 -0.42 14.05
N ASP A 93 -23.91 -0.46 15.17
CA ASP A 93 -24.06 0.46 16.28
C ASP A 93 -23.09 1.66 16.08
N PRO A 94 -23.59 2.86 15.76
CA PRO A 94 -22.76 4.03 15.47
C PRO A 94 -21.94 4.51 16.68
N THR A 95 -22.18 3.99 17.88
CA THR A 95 -21.41 4.31 19.08
C THR A 95 -20.15 3.45 19.21
N LYS A 96 -20.05 2.38 18.43
CA LYS A 96 -18.91 1.48 18.44
C LYS A 96 -17.83 1.88 17.45
N GLN A 97 -16.64 1.34 17.67
CA GLN A 97 -15.52 1.50 16.74
C GLN A 97 -15.76 0.71 15.46
N LYS A 98 -15.15 1.18 14.38
CA LYS A 98 -15.13 0.47 13.09
C LYS A 98 -14.59 -0.94 13.24
N VAL A 99 -15.21 -1.89 12.57
CA VAL A 99 -14.87 -3.31 12.63
C VAL A 99 -13.87 -3.64 11.53
N GLN A 100 -12.77 -4.28 11.89
CA GLN A 100 -11.82 -4.79 10.89
C GLN A 100 -12.41 -6.03 10.20
N VAL A 101 -12.52 -5.96 8.87
CA VAL A 101 -13.09 -7.04 8.03
C VAL A 101 -12.01 -7.95 7.48
N THR A 102 -10.85 -7.40 7.15
CA THR A 102 -9.74 -8.19 6.62
C THR A 102 -8.51 -8.03 7.51
N GLU A 103 -7.67 -9.06 7.53
CA GLU A 103 -6.33 -8.93 8.09
C GLU A 103 -5.51 -7.90 7.32
N TRP A 104 -4.45 -7.39 7.94
CA TRP A 104 -3.49 -6.50 7.31
C TRP A 104 -2.76 -7.24 6.19
N LYS A 105 -3.01 -6.84 4.95
CA LYS A 105 -2.35 -7.37 3.76
C LYS A 105 -1.08 -6.57 3.50
N VAL A 106 0.06 -7.22 3.59
CA VAL A 106 1.37 -6.59 3.36
C VAL A 106 1.70 -6.61 1.87
N LEU A 107 2.16 -5.50 1.34
CA LEU A 107 2.63 -5.39 -0.04
C LEU A 107 3.95 -6.18 -0.22
N PRO A 108 4.23 -6.66 -1.43
CA PRO A 108 5.50 -7.28 -1.74
C PRO A 108 6.70 -6.39 -1.42
N THR A 109 7.80 -7.01 -1.02
CA THR A 109 9.02 -6.30 -0.64
C THR A 109 9.51 -5.38 -1.76
N GLY A 110 9.94 -4.18 -1.40
CA GLY A 110 10.45 -3.18 -2.32
C GLY A 110 9.39 -2.27 -2.93
N VAL A 111 8.13 -2.40 -2.49
CA VAL A 111 7.05 -1.49 -2.89
C VAL A 111 6.43 -0.86 -1.65
N SER A 112 6.20 0.43 -1.69
CA SER A 112 5.54 1.15 -0.61
C SER A 112 4.58 2.22 -1.11
N LEU A 113 3.65 2.58 -0.22
CA LEU A 113 2.71 3.68 -0.35
C LEU A 113 3.33 4.89 0.32
N ARG A 114 4.08 5.66 -0.40
CA ARG A 114 4.89 6.73 0.17
C ARG A 114 4.13 7.97 0.63
N THR A 115 4.81 8.77 1.46
CA THR A 115 4.18 9.72 2.32
C THR A 115 4.91 10.95 2.75
N GLU A 116 5.88 11.47 2.10
CA GLU A 116 6.56 12.59 2.76
C GLU A 116 5.92 13.97 2.57
N VAL A 117 5.24 14.26 1.48
CA VAL A 117 4.66 15.59 1.25
C VAL A 117 3.21 15.52 0.77
N SER A 118 2.81 14.43 0.20
CA SER A 118 1.49 14.24 -0.40
C SER A 118 1.07 12.78 -0.36
N TYR A 119 0.92 12.24 0.84
CA TYR A 119 0.38 10.91 0.99
C TYR A 119 -1.12 10.90 0.75
N PRO A 120 -1.49 9.92 -0.02
CA PRO A 120 -0.76 9.16 -1.02
C PRO A 120 -0.86 9.76 -2.40
N THR A 121 -1.29 10.99 -2.56
CA THR A 121 -1.41 11.65 -3.86
C THR A 121 -1.26 13.15 -3.81
N SER A 122 -0.94 13.75 -4.97
CA SER A 122 -0.86 15.18 -5.17
C SER A 122 -2.22 15.87 -5.38
N ASN A 123 -3.28 15.13 -5.68
CA ASN A 123 -4.57 15.70 -6.10
C ASN A 123 -5.69 15.60 -5.07
N SER A 124 -5.44 15.01 -3.90
CA SER A 124 -6.50 14.78 -2.90
C SER A 124 -6.01 15.06 -1.49
N LYS A 125 -6.87 15.66 -0.70
CA LYS A 125 -6.64 15.78 0.76
C LYS A 125 -7.16 14.53 1.44
N TRP A 126 -6.25 13.74 1.95
CA TRP A 126 -6.61 12.56 2.74
C TRP A 126 -7.11 12.96 4.10
N THR A 127 -8.14 12.28 4.55
CA THR A 127 -8.63 12.36 5.91
C THR A 127 -8.07 11.19 6.70
N ALA A 128 -7.97 11.34 8.01
CA ALA A 128 -7.54 10.30 8.91
C ALA A 128 -8.59 10.09 10.00
N ALA A 129 -8.74 8.86 10.45
CA ALA A 129 -9.62 8.47 11.53
C ALA A 129 -8.97 7.39 12.39
N SER A 130 -9.52 7.17 13.56
CA SER A 130 -9.05 6.13 14.47
C SER A 130 -9.53 4.76 14.02
N PHE A 131 -8.58 3.82 13.90
CA PHE A 131 -8.84 2.42 13.57
C PHE A 131 -8.09 1.53 14.56
N ALA A 132 -8.74 0.48 15.04
CA ALA A 132 -8.08 -0.49 15.89
C ALA A 132 -6.98 -1.21 15.11
N PHE A 133 -5.73 -1.05 15.53
CA PHE A 133 -4.60 -1.72 14.88
C PHE A 133 -4.43 -3.14 15.40
N THR A 134 -4.66 -3.31 16.69
CA THR A 134 -4.80 -4.60 17.37
C THR A 134 -5.94 -4.49 18.38
N PRO A 135 -6.57 -5.61 18.78
CA PRO A 135 -7.72 -5.57 19.74
C PRO A 135 -7.39 -4.92 21.09
N THR A 136 -6.11 -4.80 21.43
CA THR A 136 -5.64 -4.35 22.76
C THR A 136 -5.02 -2.95 22.77
N GLN A 137 -4.83 -2.32 21.61
CA GLN A 137 -4.20 -1.00 21.54
C GLN A 137 -5.20 0.14 21.42
N THR A 138 -4.82 1.30 21.97
CA THR A 138 -5.50 2.57 21.64
C THR A 138 -5.54 2.72 20.13
N ALA A 139 -6.71 2.95 19.55
CA ALA A 139 -6.89 3.04 18.11
C ALA A 139 -6.10 4.21 17.53
N PRO A 140 -5.02 3.97 16.78
CA PRO A 140 -4.23 5.01 16.15
C PRO A 140 -5.03 5.64 15.00
N THR A 141 -4.61 6.84 14.60
CA THR A 141 -5.22 7.57 13.50
C THR A 141 -4.48 7.28 12.20
N PHE A 142 -5.19 6.72 11.23
CA PHE A 142 -4.65 6.37 9.92
C PHE A 142 -5.41 7.06 8.79
N PRO A 143 -4.73 7.39 7.67
CA PRO A 143 -5.39 7.78 6.44
C PRO A 143 -6.19 6.62 5.84
N PHE A 144 -7.29 6.96 5.19
CA PHE A 144 -8.19 5.97 4.62
C PHE A 144 -8.85 6.44 3.31
N LEU A 145 -9.28 5.48 2.51
CA LEU A 145 -10.22 5.68 1.43
C LEU A 145 -11.57 5.12 1.86
N LYS A 146 -12.63 5.91 1.76
CA LYS A 146 -13.98 5.55 2.18
C LYS A 146 -14.89 5.37 0.98
N PHE A 147 -15.53 4.22 0.92
CA PHE A 147 -16.68 3.97 0.06
C PHE A 147 -17.95 4.16 0.90
N ASP A 148 -18.94 4.83 0.34
CA ASP A 148 -20.27 4.91 0.92
C ASP A 148 -21.10 3.65 0.59
N ALA A 149 -22.32 3.58 1.09
CA ALA A 149 -23.26 2.48 0.87
C ALA A 149 -23.66 2.29 -0.61
N SER A 150 -23.45 3.27 -1.46
CA SER A 150 -23.70 3.19 -2.91
C SER A 150 -22.48 2.68 -3.68
N GLY A 151 -21.32 2.60 -3.04
CA GLY A 151 -20.03 2.26 -3.63
C GLY A 151 -19.28 3.46 -4.20
N GLU A 152 -19.79 4.70 -4.01
CA GLU A 152 -19.05 5.90 -4.40
C GLU A 152 -17.92 6.19 -3.41
N VAL A 153 -16.85 6.83 -3.90
CA VAL A 153 -15.76 7.27 -3.03
C VAL A 153 -16.14 8.60 -2.35
N GLU A 154 -16.42 8.55 -1.06
CA GLU A 154 -16.73 9.72 -0.25
C GLU A 154 -15.46 10.47 0.19
N SER A 155 -14.40 9.75 0.52
CA SER A 155 -13.10 10.31 0.95
C SER A 155 -11.93 9.47 0.42
N PRO A 156 -10.83 10.09 0.01
CA PRO A 156 -10.55 11.52 -0.09
C PRO A 156 -11.31 12.19 -1.24
N VAL A 157 -11.54 13.49 -1.09
CA VAL A 157 -12.14 14.30 -2.19
C VAL A 157 -11.02 14.87 -3.05
N PRO A 158 -10.87 14.44 -4.31
CA PRO A 158 -9.86 15.00 -5.19
C PRO A 158 -10.25 16.41 -5.65
N THR A 159 -9.26 17.25 -5.89
CA THR A 159 -9.47 18.61 -6.45
C THR A 159 -9.95 18.55 -7.89
N SER A 160 -9.57 17.48 -8.61
CA SER A 160 -10.03 17.20 -9.99
C SER A 160 -9.78 15.75 -10.35
N GLY A 161 -10.62 15.17 -11.18
CA GLY A 161 -10.47 13.81 -11.70
C GLY A 161 -10.66 12.69 -10.67
N PRO A 162 -10.13 11.49 -10.93
CA PRO A 162 -10.23 10.35 -10.04
C PRO A 162 -9.29 10.51 -8.83
N VAL A 163 -9.56 9.76 -7.76
CA VAL A 163 -8.61 9.61 -6.66
C VAL A 163 -7.42 8.82 -7.16
N GLN A 164 -6.21 9.30 -6.90
CA GLN A 164 -4.98 8.63 -7.33
C GLN A 164 -4.24 8.09 -6.11
N LEU A 165 -3.83 6.85 -6.17
CA LEU A 165 -2.95 6.22 -5.21
C LEU A 165 -1.63 5.90 -5.89
N ASN A 166 -0.54 6.42 -5.34
CA ASN A 166 0.79 6.23 -5.89
C ASN A 166 1.57 5.17 -5.10
N LEU A 167 2.17 4.25 -5.85
CA LEU A 167 3.13 3.28 -5.32
C LEU A 167 4.54 3.70 -5.71
N PHE A 168 5.47 3.45 -4.80
CA PHE A 168 6.88 3.82 -4.96
C PHE A 168 7.78 2.61 -4.74
N GLU A 169 8.94 2.61 -5.39
CA GLU A 169 10.00 1.67 -5.07
C GLU A 169 10.71 2.14 -3.79
N GLY A 170 10.71 1.31 -2.77
CA GLY A 170 11.34 1.61 -1.50
C GLY A 170 10.95 0.63 -0.39
N PHE A 171 11.52 0.85 0.77
CA PHE A 171 11.25 0.06 1.97
C PHE A 171 11.18 0.99 3.19
N VAL A 172 10.65 0.49 4.27
CA VAL A 172 10.53 1.24 5.51
C VAL A 172 11.51 0.67 6.53
N ILE A 173 12.34 1.55 7.10
CA ILE A 173 13.22 1.22 8.22
C ILE A 173 12.93 2.20 9.34
N ASN A 174 12.68 1.70 10.55
CA ASN A 174 12.38 2.52 11.72
C ASN A 174 11.26 3.55 11.48
N GLY A 175 10.24 3.17 10.71
CA GLY A 175 9.14 4.06 10.37
C GLY A 175 9.47 5.14 9.33
N THR A 176 10.69 5.15 8.80
CA THR A 176 11.14 6.07 7.76
C THR A 176 11.19 5.37 6.41
N PHE A 177 10.66 6.02 5.38
CA PHE A 177 10.75 5.52 4.02
C PHE A 177 12.17 5.73 3.48
N GLU A 178 12.79 4.63 3.09
CA GLU A 178 14.11 4.62 2.47
C GLU A 178 14.00 4.22 0.99
N LYS A 179 14.56 5.07 0.13
CA LYS A 179 14.66 4.80 -1.29
C LYS A 179 16.00 4.15 -1.60
N PRO A 180 16.06 3.05 -2.36
CA PRO A 180 17.32 2.49 -2.83
C PRO A 180 18.12 3.53 -3.62
N THR A 181 19.41 3.65 -3.37
CA THR A 181 20.30 4.67 -3.96
C THR A 181 20.27 4.67 -5.49
N ASN A 182 20.04 3.51 -6.12
CA ASN A 182 19.95 3.32 -7.56
C ASN A 182 18.51 3.10 -8.06
N ALA A 183 17.49 3.35 -7.22
CA ALA A 183 16.12 3.22 -7.65
C ALA A 183 15.81 4.30 -8.69
N LYS A 184 15.36 3.89 -9.87
CA LYS A 184 14.69 4.80 -10.80
C LYS A 184 13.50 5.42 -10.09
N ASN A 185 13.17 6.66 -10.42
CA ASN A 185 11.95 7.31 -9.91
C ASN A 185 10.73 6.61 -10.52
N PHE A 186 10.39 5.49 -9.92
CA PHE A 186 9.28 4.68 -10.34
C PHE A 186 8.08 5.09 -9.48
N THR A 187 7.03 5.49 -10.15
CA THR A 187 5.74 5.76 -9.55
C THR A 187 4.71 5.05 -10.38
N GLU A 188 4.04 4.08 -9.78
CA GLU A 188 2.87 3.47 -10.39
C GLU A 188 1.63 4.08 -9.76
N THR A 189 0.63 4.37 -10.58
CA THR A 189 -0.57 5.05 -10.12
C THR A 189 -1.79 4.15 -10.30
N ILE A 190 -2.57 4.00 -9.25
CA ILE A 190 -3.91 3.41 -9.30
C ILE A 190 -4.90 4.57 -9.25
N SER A 191 -5.77 4.65 -10.24
CA SER A 191 -6.81 5.66 -10.33
C SER A 191 -8.15 5.05 -9.93
N ILE A 192 -8.85 5.70 -9.00
CA ILE A 192 -10.14 5.22 -8.47
C ILE A 192 -11.20 6.25 -8.86
N SER A 193 -12.15 5.83 -9.66
CA SER A 193 -13.28 6.68 -10.07
C SER A 193 -14.15 6.99 -8.86
N ARG A 194 -14.42 8.28 -8.62
CA ARG A 194 -15.21 8.68 -7.48
C ARG A 194 -16.64 8.14 -7.53
N ASN A 195 -17.30 8.32 -8.66
CA ASN A 195 -18.73 8.00 -8.81
C ASN A 195 -19.00 6.50 -8.92
N SER A 196 -18.06 5.73 -9.46
CA SER A 196 -18.26 4.28 -9.63
C SER A 196 -17.47 3.42 -8.65
N GLY A 197 -16.62 4.01 -7.83
CA GLY A 197 -15.72 3.30 -6.92
C GLY A 197 -14.68 2.38 -7.61
N ARG A 198 -14.70 2.27 -8.95
CA ARG A 198 -13.83 1.35 -9.67
C ARG A 198 -12.39 1.81 -9.69
N ALA A 199 -11.52 0.91 -9.33
CA ALA A 199 -10.09 1.12 -9.38
C ALA A 199 -9.50 0.58 -10.69
N VAL A 200 -8.64 1.35 -11.33
CA VAL A 200 -7.92 0.97 -12.54
C VAL A 200 -6.45 1.32 -12.41
N TYR A 201 -5.59 0.48 -12.94
CA TYR A 201 -4.18 0.80 -13.03
C TYR A 201 -3.96 1.78 -14.19
N ALA A 202 -3.38 2.93 -13.86
CA ALA A 202 -2.93 3.90 -14.84
C ALA A 202 -1.41 3.74 -14.98
N THR A 203 -0.94 3.28 -16.14
CA THR A 203 0.49 3.33 -16.46
C THR A 203 0.94 4.78 -16.37
N ALA A 204 1.89 5.06 -15.47
CA ALA A 204 2.59 6.34 -15.53
C ALA A 204 3.19 6.44 -16.94
N ASN A 205 2.80 7.46 -17.68
CA ASN A 205 3.44 7.76 -18.95
C ASN A 205 4.93 7.99 -18.68
N PRO A 206 5.83 7.32 -19.41
CA PRO A 206 7.27 7.44 -19.19
C PRO A 206 7.78 8.87 -19.39
#